data_e21d89ba21f58ac0da06f9a00c18c420
#
_entry.id   e21d89ba21f58ac0da06f9a00c18c420
#
_cell.length_a   1.000
_cell.length_b   1.000
_cell.length_c   1.000
_cell.angle_alpha   90.00
_cell.angle_beta   90.00
_cell.angle_gamma   90.00
#
_symmetry.space_group_name_H-M   'P 1'
#
loop_
_entity.id
_entity.type
_entity.pdbx_description
1 polymer ?
#
loop_
_entity_poly.entity_id
_entity_poly.type
_entity_poly.pdbx_seq_one_letter_code
_entity_poly.pdbx_strand_id
1 'polypeptide(L)'
;LMVLPFMEDEHARERTIDELPQSAAGKTIMTTEPKFIPQEAAEIILPELPGSSAGMPQPALSQSVLPGTAIQGSAAQPKIKVRLIDCVGFMVEGASGHMEGNESRMVKTPWSEQEIPFTTAASIGTQKVIRDHATIGIVVTTDGTIGELPRNAYVKAEEHTVEELNAIAKPYVILLNSQKPYSDETMELAAELKEKYQTAVLPVNCEQLRKDDIVRILENILCEFPVTRVEFFIPKWTEMLKPEHPMKAEIIKTASGILDSMHKTGDVRALSFTPEQYVLSLIH
;
A
#
# COMPACT_ATOMS: atom_id res chain seq x y z
N LEU A 1 -11.29 5.49 10.65
CA LEU A 1 -10.71 5.15 11.97
C LEU A 1 -9.24 4.71 11.92
N MET A 2 -8.80 4.12 10.81
CA MET A 2 -7.47 3.51 10.66
C MET A 2 -6.29 4.43 10.99
N VAL A 3 -6.33 5.71 10.64
CA VAL A 3 -5.23 6.65 10.84
C VAL A 3 -5.27 7.43 12.16
N LEU A 4 -6.42 7.47 12.84
CA LEU A 4 -6.62 8.24 14.08
C LEU A 4 -5.58 7.96 15.18
N PRO A 5 -5.16 6.70 15.43
CA PRO A 5 -4.17 6.40 16.46
C PRO A 5 -2.77 7.00 16.23
N PHE A 6 -2.49 7.44 15.00
CA PHE A 6 -1.18 7.96 14.58
C PHE A 6 -1.17 9.47 14.34
N MET A 7 -2.30 10.16 14.57
CA MET A 7 -2.42 11.60 14.44
C MET A 7 -2.03 12.26 15.75
N GLU A 8 -1.03 13.15 15.73
CA GLU A 8 -0.60 13.93 16.89
C GLU A 8 -1.46 15.19 17.08
N ASP A 9 -1.95 15.78 15.98
CA ASP A 9 -2.80 16.98 16.04
C ASP A 9 -4.22 16.59 16.48
N GLU A 10 -4.57 17.01 17.70
CA GLU A 10 -5.87 16.73 18.32
C GLU A 10 -7.03 17.34 17.53
N HIS A 11 -6.88 18.55 17.00
CA HIS A 11 -7.91 19.21 16.18
C HIS A 11 -8.11 18.51 14.82
N ALA A 12 -7.02 18.05 14.19
CA ALA A 12 -7.11 17.26 12.97
C ALA A 12 -7.78 15.90 13.23
N ARG A 13 -7.50 15.30 14.38
CA ARG A 13 -8.11 14.04 14.82
C ARG A 13 -9.61 14.17 15.07
N GLU A 14 -10.04 15.23 15.79
CA GLU A 14 -11.45 15.51 16.04
C GLU A 14 -12.20 15.76 14.73
N ARG A 15 -11.68 16.61 13.84
CA ARG A 15 -12.28 16.84 12.51
C ARG A 15 -12.41 15.54 11.71
N THR A 16 -11.39 14.70 11.73
CA THR A 16 -11.43 13.41 11.03
C THR A 16 -12.53 12.50 11.58
N ILE A 17 -12.80 12.53 12.88
CA ILE A 17 -13.90 11.77 13.50
C ILE A 17 -15.25 12.29 13.02
N ASP A 18 -15.43 13.61 12.93
CA ASP A 18 -16.67 14.23 12.48
C ASP A 18 -16.94 13.97 10.98
N GLU A 19 -15.88 13.82 10.19
CA GLU A 19 -15.97 13.53 8.76
C GLU A 19 -16.21 12.05 8.42
N LEU A 20 -16.21 11.15 9.41
CA LEU A 20 -16.45 9.73 9.18
C LEU A 20 -17.83 9.49 8.56
N PRO A 21 -17.91 8.66 7.52
CA PRO A 21 -19.20 8.28 6.96
C PRO A 21 -20.01 7.48 7.98
N GLN A 22 -21.32 7.70 7.98
CA GLN A 22 -22.21 6.86 8.77
C GLN A 22 -22.15 5.43 8.25
N SER A 23 -21.92 4.48 9.14
CA SER A 23 -21.92 3.06 8.79
C SER A 23 -23.32 2.63 8.36
N ALA A 24 -23.45 2.22 7.10
CA ALA A 24 -24.61 1.44 6.68
C ALA A 24 -24.37 0.01 7.16
N ALA A 25 -24.95 -0.37 8.28
CA ALA A 25 -24.92 -1.75 8.73
C ALA A 25 -25.69 -2.60 7.73
N GLY A 26 -24.99 -3.38 6.90
CA GLY A 26 -25.61 -4.37 6.03
C GLY A 26 -25.45 -4.13 4.52
N LYS A 27 -26.33 -4.76 3.76
CA LYS A 27 -26.29 -4.94 2.30
C LYS A 27 -26.66 -3.70 1.47
N THR A 28 -27.09 -2.60 2.10
CA THR A 28 -27.66 -1.46 1.36
C THR A 28 -26.59 -0.44 1.03
N ILE A 29 -26.39 -0.20 -0.25
CA ILE A 29 -25.52 0.85 -0.77
C ILE A 29 -26.25 2.19 -0.70
N MET A 30 -25.66 3.19 0.00
CA MET A 30 -26.34 4.45 0.30
C MET A 30 -25.95 5.61 -0.63
N THR A 31 -24.71 5.62 -1.16
CA THR A 31 -24.17 6.73 -1.95
C THR A 31 -23.22 6.24 -3.05
N THR A 32 -23.14 7.01 -4.13
CA THR A 32 -22.16 6.79 -5.22
C THR A 32 -21.01 7.79 -5.16
N GLU A 33 -21.09 8.78 -4.27
CA GLU A 33 -20.06 9.82 -4.16
C GLU A 33 -18.87 9.35 -3.34
N PRO A 34 -17.63 9.55 -3.83
CA PRO A 34 -16.44 9.27 -3.06
C PRO A 34 -16.31 10.26 -1.90
N LYS A 35 -15.89 9.77 -0.73
CA LYS A 35 -15.62 10.58 0.45
C LYS A 35 -14.13 10.63 0.72
N PHE A 36 -13.63 11.84 0.94
CA PHE A 36 -12.25 12.10 1.32
C PHE A 36 -12.17 12.26 2.84
N ILE A 37 -11.36 11.42 3.51
CA ILE A 37 -11.28 11.35 4.97
C ILE A 37 -9.83 11.35 5.44
N PRO A 38 -9.36 12.38 6.11
CA PRO A 38 -9.94 13.72 6.20
C PRO A 38 -9.94 14.44 4.84
N GLN A 39 -10.71 15.51 4.70
CA GLN A 39 -10.72 16.29 3.45
C GLN A 39 -9.33 16.82 3.10
N GLU A 40 -8.58 17.28 4.09
CA GLU A 40 -7.17 17.61 3.97
C GLU A 40 -6.32 16.44 4.46
N ALA A 41 -5.19 16.17 3.77
CA ALA A 41 -4.30 15.08 4.16
C ALA A 41 -3.76 15.30 5.58
N ALA A 42 -3.93 14.30 6.44
CA ALA A 42 -3.39 14.29 7.80
C ALA A 42 -1.94 13.79 7.82
N GLU A 43 -1.10 14.47 8.60
CA GLU A 43 0.24 13.96 8.90
C GLU A 43 0.14 12.89 9.97
N ILE A 44 0.73 11.74 9.71
CA ILE A 44 0.83 10.64 10.66
C ILE A 44 2.30 10.27 10.86
N ILE A 45 2.63 9.89 12.09
CA ILE A 45 3.96 9.42 12.47
C ILE A 45 3.91 7.89 12.53
N LEU A 46 4.72 7.26 11.70
CA LEU A 46 4.85 5.82 11.76
C LEU A 46 5.78 5.44 12.92
N PRO A 47 5.45 4.40 13.71
CA PRO A 47 6.41 3.83 14.64
C PRO A 47 7.65 3.35 13.87
N GLU A 48 8.79 3.26 14.56
CA GLU A 48 10.00 2.70 13.93
C GLU A 48 9.69 1.35 13.30
N LEU A 49 9.94 1.25 12.00
CA LEU A 49 9.71 0.01 11.27
C LEU A 49 10.61 -1.09 11.87
N PRO A 50 10.07 -2.24 12.30
CA PRO A 50 10.90 -3.34 12.77
C PRO A 50 11.84 -3.76 11.63
N GLY A 51 13.13 -3.49 11.81
CA GLY A 51 14.20 -3.73 10.81
C GLY A 51 14.93 -2.47 10.34
N SER A 52 14.47 -1.25 10.65
CA SER A 52 15.20 -0.03 10.28
C SER A 52 16.40 0.25 11.18
N SER A 53 16.44 -0.32 12.39
CA SER A 53 17.55 -0.15 13.34
C SER A 53 18.35 -1.43 13.65
N ALA A 54 17.86 -2.61 13.26
CA ALA A 54 18.55 -3.86 13.51
C ALA A 54 19.29 -4.34 12.26
N GLY A 55 20.54 -3.84 12.07
CA GLY A 55 21.50 -4.56 11.26
C GLY A 55 22.01 -3.92 9.98
N MET A 56 21.90 -2.60 9.77
CA MET A 56 22.92 -1.98 8.93
C MET A 56 24.21 -1.90 9.78
N PRO A 57 25.26 -2.68 9.46
CA PRO A 57 26.54 -2.41 10.03
C PRO A 57 26.89 -0.99 9.61
N GLN A 58 26.97 -0.06 10.56
CA GLN A 58 27.61 1.22 10.29
C GLN A 58 28.98 0.87 9.70
N PRO A 59 29.33 1.35 8.52
CA PRO A 59 30.63 1.05 7.96
C PRO A 59 31.64 1.54 8.98
N ALA A 60 32.53 0.65 9.43
CA ALA A 60 33.59 0.91 10.38
C ALA A 60 34.58 2.02 9.92
N LEU A 61 34.29 2.71 8.82
CA LEU A 61 35.01 3.83 8.23
C LEU A 61 34.61 5.20 8.83
N SER A 62 33.63 5.27 9.74
CA SER A 62 33.24 6.56 10.34
C SER A 62 34.08 7.03 11.51
N GLN A 63 35.15 6.32 11.89
CA GLN A 63 36.03 6.75 12.99
C GLN A 63 37.37 7.39 12.55
N SER A 64 37.65 7.59 11.26
CA SER A 64 38.96 8.10 10.83
C SER A 64 38.98 9.25 9.82
N VAL A 65 37.87 9.99 9.62
CA VAL A 65 37.93 11.16 8.71
C VAL A 65 37.24 12.37 9.34
N LEU A 66 38.10 13.32 9.80
CA LEU A 66 37.88 14.73 10.14
C LEU A 66 37.03 15.03 11.38
N PRO A 67 37.58 15.78 12.36
CA PRO A 67 36.81 16.35 13.48
C PRO A 67 35.97 17.53 12.95
N GLY A 68 34.68 17.39 12.89
CA GLY A 68 33.80 18.52 12.58
C GLY A 68 32.43 18.22 11.97
N THR A 69 32.13 17.03 11.54
CA THR A 69 30.79 16.68 11.03
C THR A 69 30.27 15.43 11.75
N ALA A 70 29.93 15.60 13.01
CA ALA A 70 29.01 14.68 13.65
C ALA A 70 27.66 14.88 12.99
N ILE A 71 27.30 13.99 12.05
CA ILE A 71 25.91 13.80 11.66
C ILE A 71 25.26 13.15 12.88
N GLN A 72 24.82 13.98 13.83
CA GLN A 72 23.84 13.61 14.84
C GLN A 72 22.51 13.45 14.09
N GLY A 73 22.37 12.36 13.35
CA GLY A 73 21.09 11.89 12.87
C GLY A 73 20.33 11.33 14.06
N SER A 74 19.63 12.18 14.80
CA SER A 74 18.43 11.74 15.48
C SER A 74 17.59 11.06 14.39
N ALA A 75 17.35 9.77 14.51
CA ALA A 75 16.46 9.04 13.60
C ALA A 75 15.06 9.65 13.77
N ALA A 76 14.78 10.68 12.97
CA ALA A 76 13.46 11.31 12.95
C ALA A 76 12.47 10.23 12.51
N GLN A 77 11.46 9.99 13.32
CA GLN A 77 10.40 9.04 12.95
C GLN A 77 9.81 9.44 11.59
N PRO A 78 9.62 8.48 10.68
CA PRO A 78 9.13 8.79 9.35
C PRO A 78 7.71 9.35 9.44
N LYS A 79 7.53 10.52 8.83
CA LYS A 79 6.23 11.20 8.73
C LYS A 79 5.68 11.02 7.34
N ILE A 80 4.41 10.64 7.25
CA ILE A 80 3.69 10.54 5.98
C ILE A 80 2.40 11.34 6.04
N LYS A 81 1.99 11.89 4.89
CA LYS A 81 0.67 12.53 4.75
C LYS A 81 -0.28 11.54 4.12
N VAL A 82 -1.39 11.28 4.80
CA VAL A 82 -2.39 10.29 4.40
C VAL A 82 -3.76 10.95 4.27
N ARG A 83 -4.46 10.60 3.20
CA ARG A 83 -5.87 10.87 3.01
C ARG A 83 -6.53 9.62 2.47
N LEU A 84 -7.50 9.08 3.19
CA LEU A 84 -8.27 7.95 2.75
C LEU A 84 -9.38 8.43 1.82
N ILE A 85 -9.67 7.67 0.78
CA ILE A 85 -10.77 7.93 -0.13
C ILE A 85 -11.64 6.70 -0.11
N ASP A 86 -12.86 6.88 0.40
CA ASP A 86 -13.87 5.84 0.42
C ASP A 86 -14.74 5.99 -0.83
N CYS A 87 -14.98 4.90 -1.54
CA CYS A 87 -15.85 4.84 -2.70
C CYS A 87 -16.68 3.54 -2.66
N VAL A 88 -17.75 3.52 -3.45
CA VAL A 88 -18.69 2.39 -3.46
C VAL A 88 -18.04 1.08 -3.90
N GLY A 89 -17.05 1.15 -4.78
CA GLY A 89 -16.50 -0.02 -5.42
C GLY A 89 -17.36 -0.52 -6.60
N PHE A 90 -16.96 -1.66 -7.16
CA PHE A 90 -17.77 -2.34 -8.18
C PHE A 90 -18.83 -3.22 -7.54
N MET A 91 -19.93 -3.42 -8.28
CA MET A 91 -21.07 -4.16 -7.75
C MET A 91 -20.74 -5.63 -7.48
N VAL A 92 -21.07 -6.06 -6.28
CA VAL A 92 -20.97 -7.45 -5.84
C VAL A 92 -22.29 -8.16 -6.19
N GLU A 93 -22.19 -9.40 -6.67
CA GLU A 93 -23.36 -10.20 -7.03
C GLU A 93 -24.24 -10.47 -5.80
N GLY A 94 -25.53 -10.16 -5.91
CA GLY A 94 -26.46 -10.29 -4.78
C GLY A 94 -26.49 -9.12 -3.78
N ALA A 95 -25.68 -8.08 -4.00
CA ALA A 95 -25.78 -6.87 -3.19
C ALA A 95 -27.12 -6.16 -3.42
N SER A 96 -27.72 -5.63 -2.35
CA SER A 96 -28.97 -4.88 -2.41
C SER A 96 -28.73 -3.36 -2.45
N GLY A 97 -29.81 -2.59 -2.75
CA GLY A 97 -29.75 -1.12 -2.79
C GLY A 97 -29.50 -0.51 -4.18
N HIS A 98 -29.32 -1.34 -5.19
CA HIS A 98 -29.25 -0.92 -6.60
C HIS A 98 -30.60 -0.98 -7.33
N MET A 99 -31.61 -1.54 -6.69
CA MET A 99 -32.99 -1.64 -7.21
C MET A 99 -33.94 -0.83 -6.33
N GLU A 100 -34.95 -0.25 -6.94
CA GLU A 100 -36.08 0.41 -6.29
C GLU A 100 -37.36 -0.27 -6.80
N GLY A 101 -37.89 -1.18 -5.99
CA GLY A 101 -38.91 -2.13 -6.44
C GLY A 101 -38.37 -3.10 -7.49
N ASN A 102 -38.96 -3.12 -8.68
CA ASN A 102 -38.52 -3.95 -9.83
C ASN A 102 -37.66 -3.20 -10.85
N GLU A 103 -37.38 -1.92 -10.63
CA GLU A 103 -36.62 -1.08 -11.55
C GLU A 103 -35.23 -0.76 -10.99
N SER A 104 -34.27 -0.47 -11.88
CA SER A 104 -32.96 -0.02 -11.45
C SER A 104 -33.08 1.35 -10.79
N ARG A 105 -32.51 1.49 -9.59
CA ARG A 105 -32.44 2.78 -8.89
C ARG A 105 -31.65 3.77 -9.72
N MET A 106 -32.31 4.90 -10.08
CA MET A 106 -31.71 5.99 -10.82
C MET A 106 -31.12 7.03 -9.87
N VAL A 107 -29.95 7.59 -10.22
CA VAL A 107 -29.25 8.59 -9.40
C VAL A 107 -28.72 9.74 -10.26
N LYS A 108 -28.72 10.93 -9.69
CA LYS A 108 -28.01 12.10 -10.25
C LYS A 108 -26.55 12.08 -9.82
N THR A 109 -25.68 12.40 -10.75
CA THR A 109 -24.24 12.49 -10.49
C THR A 109 -23.68 13.80 -11.06
N PRO A 110 -22.60 14.35 -10.51
CA PRO A 110 -21.98 15.58 -11.01
C PRO A 110 -21.44 15.48 -12.45
N TRP A 111 -21.28 14.26 -12.97
CA TRP A 111 -20.70 13.98 -14.29
C TRP A 111 -21.73 13.55 -15.35
N SER A 112 -23.03 13.58 -15.02
CA SER A 112 -24.10 13.26 -15.95
C SER A 112 -25.25 14.25 -15.79
N GLU A 113 -25.69 14.85 -16.89
CA GLU A 113 -26.86 15.75 -16.91
C GLU A 113 -28.17 14.99 -16.67
N GLN A 114 -28.20 13.72 -17.04
CA GLN A 114 -29.37 12.85 -16.88
C GLN A 114 -29.14 11.88 -15.71
N GLU A 115 -30.22 11.43 -15.11
CA GLU A 115 -30.18 10.33 -14.15
C GLU A 115 -29.70 9.06 -14.82
N ILE A 116 -28.78 8.36 -14.16
CA ILE A 116 -28.18 7.10 -14.63
C ILE A 116 -28.42 6.00 -13.57
N PRO A 117 -28.39 4.73 -14.00
CA PRO A 117 -28.49 3.62 -13.06
C PRO A 117 -27.41 3.69 -11.97
N PHE A 118 -27.78 3.41 -10.74
CA PHE A 118 -26.88 3.41 -9.59
C PHE A 118 -25.61 2.58 -9.83
N THR A 119 -25.74 1.40 -10.44
CA THR A 119 -24.60 0.53 -10.77
C THR A 119 -23.60 1.19 -11.71
N THR A 120 -24.11 1.90 -12.73
CA THR A 120 -23.29 2.67 -13.66
C THR A 120 -22.60 3.84 -12.96
N ALA A 121 -23.34 4.57 -12.12
CA ALA A 121 -22.79 5.67 -11.34
C ALA A 121 -21.69 5.21 -10.39
N ALA A 122 -21.88 4.09 -9.70
CA ALA A 122 -20.90 3.47 -8.80
C ALA A 122 -19.62 3.07 -9.57
N SER A 123 -19.76 2.46 -10.73
CA SER A 123 -18.62 2.07 -11.57
C SER A 123 -17.83 3.29 -12.04
N ILE A 124 -18.49 4.31 -12.59
CA ILE A 124 -17.84 5.55 -13.04
C ILE A 124 -17.15 6.25 -11.87
N GLY A 125 -17.83 6.38 -10.73
CA GLY A 125 -17.27 7.00 -9.53
C GLY A 125 -16.01 6.27 -9.02
N THR A 126 -16.06 4.94 -8.98
CA THR A 126 -14.91 4.10 -8.58
C THR A 126 -13.74 4.25 -9.55
N GLN A 127 -13.99 4.22 -10.86
CA GLN A 127 -12.96 4.43 -11.87
C GLN A 127 -12.31 5.82 -11.76
N LYS A 128 -13.10 6.87 -11.50
CA LYS A 128 -12.56 8.22 -11.27
C LYS A 128 -11.68 8.28 -10.03
N VAL A 129 -12.08 7.65 -8.92
CA VAL A 129 -11.25 7.58 -7.71
C VAL A 129 -9.93 6.86 -8.02
N ILE A 130 -9.99 5.72 -8.68
CA ILE A 130 -8.81 4.94 -9.05
C ILE A 130 -7.86 5.75 -9.93
N ARG A 131 -8.37 6.43 -10.95
CA ARG A 131 -7.55 7.15 -11.95
C ARG A 131 -7.04 8.49 -11.47
N ASP A 132 -7.95 9.31 -10.92
CA ASP A 132 -7.71 10.74 -10.74
C ASP A 132 -7.28 11.11 -9.32
N HIS A 133 -7.64 10.31 -8.31
CA HIS A 133 -7.48 10.70 -6.91
C HIS A 133 -6.57 9.79 -6.10
N ALA A 134 -6.60 8.48 -6.32
CA ALA A 134 -5.83 7.53 -5.54
C ALA A 134 -4.35 7.51 -5.95
N THR A 135 -3.45 7.54 -4.97
CA THR A 135 -2.01 7.28 -5.19
C THR A 135 -1.73 5.78 -5.14
N ILE A 136 -2.43 5.07 -4.26
CA ILE A 136 -2.36 3.62 -4.07
C ILE A 136 -3.76 3.08 -3.78
N GLY A 137 -4.06 1.87 -4.22
CA GLY A 137 -5.31 1.18 -3.96
C GLY A 137 -5.24 0.31 -2.69
N ILE A 138 -6.35 0.28 -1.93
CA ILE A 138 -6.60 -0.73 -0.92
C ILE A 138 -7.83 -1.49 -1.37
N VAL A 139 -7.64 -2.68 -1.90
CA VAL A 139 -8.73 -3.56 -2.33
C VAL A 139 -9.20 -4.36 -1.11
N VAL A 140 -10.45 -4.17 -0.71
CA VAL A 140 -11.02 -4.94 0.39
C VAL A 140 -11.92 -6.02 -0.17
N THR A 141 -11.57 -7.27 0.12
CA THR A 141 -12.37 -8.45 -0.23
C THR A 141 -12.62 -9.31 1.02
N THR A 142 -13.33 -10.41 0.92
CA THR A 142 -13.66 -11.28 2.05
C THR A 142 -13.52 -12.74 1.69
N ASP A 143 -13.30 -13.58 2.69
CA ASP A 143 -13.36 -15.03 2.59
C ASP A 143 -14.82 -15.56 2.65
N GLY A 144 -15.82 -14.67 2.78
CA GLY A 144 -17.24 -15.00 2.91
C GLY A 144 -17.70 -15.19 4.36
N THR A 145 -16.83 -15.02 5.35
CA THR A 145 -17.22 -15.10 6.77
C THR A 145 -17.77 -13.78 7.31
N ILE A 146 -17.55 -12.68 6.60
CA ILE A 146 -18.05 -11.35 6.94
C ILE A 146 -19.18 -10.97 6.00
N GLY A 147 -20.29 -10.50 6.57
CA GLY A 147 -21.50 -10.16 5.82
C GLY A 147 -22.37 -11.39 5.54
N GLU A 148 -23.31 -11.24 4.59
CA GLU A 148 -24.29 -12.28 4.28
C GLU A 148 -24.08 -12.92 2.91
N LEU A 149 -23.13 -12.39 2.12
CA LEU A 149 -22.84 -12.90 0.79
C LEU A 149 -21.65 -13.88 0.84
N PRO A 150 -21.71 -14.99 0.10
CA PRO A 150 -20.62 -15.95 0.05
C PRO A 150 -19.43 -15.43 -0.74
N ARG A 151 -18.24 -15.99 -0.53
CA ARG A 151 -16.99 -15.60 -1.20
C ARG A 151 -17.10 -15.44 -2.72
N ASN A 152 -17.77 -16.38 -3.38
CA ASN A 152 -17.92 -16.38 -4.85
C ASN A 152 -18.64 -15.14 -5.39
N ALA A 153 -19.51 -14.52 -4.61
CA ALA A 153 -20.21 -13.28 -4.99
C ALA A 153 -19.24 -12.10 -5.19
N TYR A 154 -18.11 -12.09 -4.49
CA TYR A 154 -17.13 -11.00 -4.52
C TYR A 154 -16.09 -11.14 -5.63
N VAL A 155 -15.87 -12.36 -6.15
CA VAL A 155 -14.75 -12.65 -7.06
C VAL A 155 -14.73 -11.75 -8.30
N LYS A 156 -15.89 -11.59 -8.97
CA LYS A 156 -15.98 -10.75 -10.18
C LYS A 156 -15.66 -9.28 -9.91
N ALA A 157 -16.18 -8.74 -8.80
CA ALA A 157 -15.94 -7.35 -8.42
C ALA A 157 -14.47 -7.13 -8.01
N GLU A 158 -13.87 -8.10 -7.32
CA GLU A 158 -12.46 -8.12 -6.96
C GLU A 158 -11.57 -8.14 -8.20
N GLU A 159 -11.80 -9.06 -9.14
CA GLU A 159 -11.05 -9.17 -10.39
C GLU A 159 -11.14 -7.88 -11.20
N HIS A 160 -12.34 -7.35 -11.36
CA HIS A 160 -12.53 -6.09 -12.08
C HIS A 160 -11.81 -4.91 -11.42
N THR A 161 -11.81 -4.83 -10.08
CA THR A 161 -11.06 -3.80 -9.35
C THR A 161 -9.56 -3.92 -9.62
N VAL A 162 -9.02 -5.13 -9.57
CA VAL A 162 -7.60 -5.39 -9.83
C VAL A 162 -7.23 -5.09 -11.28
N GLU A 163 -8.07 -5.47 -12.24
CA GLU A 163 -7.88 -5.15 -13.66
C GLU A 163 -7.80 -3.65 -13.91
N GLU A 164 -8.70 -2.85 -13.32
CA GLU A 164 -8.68 -1.39 -13.45
C GLU A 164 -7.41 -0.76 -12.83
N LEU A 165 -6.95 -1.27 -11.70
CA LEU A 165 -5.69 -0.82 -11.07
C LEU A 165 -4.47 -1.17 -11.93
N ASN A 166 -4.41 -2.41 -12.43
CA ASN A 166 -3.33 -2.89 -13.28
C ASN A 166 -3.28 -2.16 -14.64
N ALA A 167 -4.44 -1.85 -15.23
CA ALA A 167 -4.53 -1.14 -16.51
C ALA A 167 -3.83 0.23 -16.50
N ILE A 168 -3.69 0.84 -15.33
CA ILE A 168 -3.02 2.14 -15.16
C ILE A 168 -1.73 2.03 -14.33
N ALA A 169 -1.23 0.81 -14.12
CA ALA A 169 -0.05 0.53 -13.28
C ALA A 169 -0.11 1.18 -11.89
N LYS A 170 -1.30 1.23 -11.28
CA LYS A 170 -1.49 1.76 -9.94
C LYS A 170 -1.11 0.70 -8.91
N PRO A 171 -0.19 0.99 -7.97
CA PRO A 171 0.13 0.04 -6.90
C PRO A 171 -1.09 -0.17 -6.00
N TYR A 172 -1.22 -1.38 -5.44
CA TYR A 172 -2.31 -1.72 -4.52
C TYR A 172 -1.92 -2.84 -3.57
N VAL A 173 -2.66 -2.93 -2.47
CA VAL A 173 -2.64 -4.06 -1.54
C VAL A 173 -4.04 -4.64 -1.40
N ILE A 174 -4.15 -5.90 -1.04
CA ILE A 174 -5.44 -6.56 -0.80
C ILE A 174 -5.59 -6.83 0.69
N LEU A 175 -6.71 -6.39 1.25
CA LEU A 175 -7.15 -6.77 2.60
C LEU A 175 -8.19 -7.87 2.46
N LEU A 176 -7.87 -9.07 2.93
CA LEU A 176 -8.79 -10.19 3.01
C LEU A 176 -9.52 -10.13 4.37
N ASN A 177 -10.73 -9.56 4.36
CA ASN A 177 -11.54 -9.38 5.55
C ASN A 177 -12.18 -10.70 5.98
N SER A 178 -11.87 -11.15 7.19
CA SER A 178 -12.31 -12.42 7.75
C SER A 178 -12.65 -12.28 9.23
N GLN A 179 -13.63 -13.05 9.70
CA GLN A 179 -13.88 -13.22 11.14
C GLN A 179 -12.71 -13.93 11.84
N LYS A 180 -12.01 -14.81 11.11
CA LYS A 180 -10.89 -15.60 11.62
C LYS A 180 -9.65 -15.46 10.72
N PRO A 181 -8.99 -14.29 10.71
CA PRO A 181 -7.92 -13.97 9.76
C PRO A 181 -6.70 -14.91 9.83
N TYR A 182 -6.56 -15.66 10.91
CA TYR A 182 -5.45 -16.58 11.14
C TYR A 182 -5.87 -18.07 11.05
N SER A 183 -7.09 -18.38 10.54
CA SER A 183 -7.46 -19.77 10.26
C SER A 183 -6.69 -20.31 9.04
N ASP A 184 -6.49 -21.62 8.98
CA ASP A 184 -5.76 -22.26 7.88
C ASP A 184 -6.44 -21.95 6.54
N GLU A 185 -7.76 -22.02 6.48
CA GLU A 185 -8.53 -21.75 5.25
C GLU A 185 -8.35 -20.29 4.76
N THR A 186 -8.35 -19.31 5.70
CA THR A 186 -8.16 -17.91 5.33
C THR A 186 -6.72 -17.65 4.89
N MET A 187 -5.75 -18.30 5.52
CA MET A 187 -4.34 -18.19 5.16
C MET A 187 -4.03 -18.84 3.80
N GLU A 188 -4.66 -19.99 3.49
CA GLU A 188 -4.57 -20.63 2.17
C GLU A 188 -5.16 -19.72 1.08
N LEU A 189 -6.36 -19.20 1.29
CA LEU A 189 -6.98 -18.24 0.36
C LEU A 189 -6.10 -16.99 0.16
N ALA A 190 -5.51 -16.47 1.23
CA ALA A 190 -4.60 -15.33 1.13
C ALA A 190 -3.36 -15.65 0.29
N ALA A 191 -2.81 -16.86 0.41
CA ALA A 191 -1.68 -17.32 -0.38
C ALA A 191 -2.06 -17.48 -1.87
N GLU A 192 -3.23 -18.05 -2.17
CA GLU A 192 -3.77 -18.15 -3.52
C GLU A 192 -3.96 -16.77 -4.18
N LEU A 193 -4.57 -15.83 -3.45
CA LEU A 193 -4.76 -14.46 -3.93
C LEU A 193 -3.44 -13.73 -4.16
N LYS A 194 -2.46 -13.94 -3.28
CA LYS A 194 -1.11 -13.38 -3.42
C LYS A 194 -0.41 -13.91 -4.68
N GLU A 195 -0.53 -15.20 -4.95
CA GLU A 195 0.01 -15.80 -6.17
C GLU A 195 -0.74 -15.31 -7.42
N LYS A 196 -2.07 -15.24 -7.37
CA LYS A 196 -2.91 -14.78 -8.48
C LYS A 196 -2.63 -13.34 -8.88
N TYR A 197 -2.54 -12.43 -7.91
CA TYR A 197 -2.47 -10.98 -8.16
C TYR A 197 -1.07 -10.38 -8.03
N GLN A 198 -0.08 -11.17 -7.60
CA GLN A 198 1.33 -10.75 -7.45
C GLN A 198 1.49 -9.48 -6.58
N THR A 199 0.68 -9.36 -5.53
CA THR A 199 0.67 -8.23 -4.60
C THR A 199 0.54 -8.71 -3.16
N ALA A 200 0.76 -7.81 -2.19
CA ALA A 200 0.57 -8.13 -0.79
C ALA A 200 -0.91 -8.38 -0.48
N VAL A 201 -1.21 -9.53 0.14
CA VAL A 201 -2.53 -9.89 0.65
C VAL A 201 -2.47 -10.05 2.16
N LEU A 202 -3.27 -9.29 2.86
CA LEU A 202 -3.27 -9.20 4.33
C LEU A 202 -4.60 -9.70 4.89
N PRO A 203 -4.64 -10.89 5.48
CA PRO A 203 -5.80 -11.34 6.26
C PRO A 203 -5.96 -10.45 7.50
N VAL A 204 -7.15 -9.88 7.65
CA VAL A 204 -7.48 -8.98 8.77
C VAL A 204 -8.95 -9.12 9.15
N ASN A 205 -9.29 -8.73 10.37
CA ASN A 205 -10.68 -8.47 10.74
C ASN A 205 -10.88 -6.95 10.78
N CYS A 206 -11.54 -6.39 9.76
CA CYS A 206 -11.71 -4.95 9.63
C CYS A 206 -12.56 -4.32 10.74
N GLU A 207 -13.41 -5.10 11.43
CA GLU A 207 -14.21 -4.63 12.57
C GLU A 207 -13.38 -4.55 13.86
N GLN A 208 -12.29 -5.32 13.95
CA GLN A 208 -11.47 -5.49 15.15
C GLN A 208 -10.00 -5.15 14.90
N LEU A 209 -9.72 -4.20 14.01
CA LEU A 209 -8.35 -3.77 13.71
C LEU A 209 -7.67 -3.21 14.96
N ARG A 210 -6.51 -3.78 15.29
CA ARG A 210 -5.61 -3.30 16.33
C ARG A 210 -4.58 -2.35 15.74
N LYS A 211 -3.90 -1.60 16.60
CA LYS A 211 -2.83 -0.71 16.19
C LYS A 211 -1.76 -1.42 15.36
N ASP A 212 -1.36 -2.62 15.77
CA ASP A 212 -0.34 -3.43 15.08
C ASP A 212 -0.80 -3.87 13.68
N ASP A 213 -2.09 -4.19 13.51
CA ASP A 213 -2.65 -4.53 12.20
C ASP A 213 -2.57 -3.33 11.26
N ILE A 214 -2.87 -2.14 11.79
CA ILE A 214 -2.81 -0.89 11.02
C ILE A 214 -1.37 -0.58 10.61
N VAL A 215 -0.40 -0.72 11.52
CA VAL A 215 1.03 -0.56 11.21
C VAL A 215 1.42 -1.51 10.09
N ARG A 216 1.07 -2.78 10.21
CA ARG A 216 1.35 -3.81 9.20
C ARG A 216 0.73 -3.47 7.84
N ILE A 217 -0.51 -2.97 7.81
CA ILE A 217 -1.16 -2.53 6.57
C ILE A 217 -0.39 -1.36 5.96
N LEU A 218 -0.05 -0.33 6.73
CA LEU A 218 0.69 0.84 6.25
C LEU A 218 2.08 0.47 5.75
N GLU A 219 2.78 -0.43 6.44
CA GLU A 219 4.07 -0.96 6.00
C GLU A 219 3.99 -1.66 4.64
N ASN A 220 2.99 -2.52 4.46
CA ASN A 220 2.79 -3.20 3.19
C ASN A 220 2.39 -2.24 2.07
N ILE A 221 1.55 -1.25 2.37
CA ILE A 221 1.23 -0.17 1.44
C ILE A 221 2.51 0.53 0.97
N LEU A 222 3.40 0.90 1.89
CA LEU A 222 4.66 1.55 1.54
C LEU A 222 5.59 0.65 0.73
N CYS A 223 5.55 -0.66 0.97
CA CYS A 223 6.34 -1.63 0.21
C CYS A 223 5.89 -1.81 -1.25
N GLU A 224 4.64 -1.49 -1.58
CA GLU A 224 4.10 -1.60 -2.94
C GLU A 224 4.42 -0.39 -3.84
N PHE A 225 4.96 0.70 -3.30
CA PHE A 225 5.34 1.85 -4.13
C PHE A 225 6.49 1.48 -5.07
N PRO A 226 6.43 1.93 -6.35
CA PRO A 226 7.53 1.71 -7.29
C PRO A 226 8.79 2.47 -6.85
N VAL A 227 9.94 1.85 -7.07
CA VAL A 227 11.24 2.52 -6.90
C VAL A 227 11.44 3.48 -8.08
N THR A 228 11.55 4.77 -7.78
CA THR A 228 11.72 5.80 -8.81
C THR A 228 13.18 6.24 -8.98
N ARG A 229 14.03 6.01 -7.97
CA ARG A 229 15.42 6.42 -7.98
C ARG A 229 16.26 5.55 -7.06
N VAL A 230 17.39 5.12 -7.55
CA VAL A 230 18.44 4.43 -6.78
C VAL A 230 19.75 5.21 -6.96
N GLU A 231 20.43 5.49 -5.86
CA GLU A 231 21.73 6.18 -5.87
C GLU A 231 22.81 5.23 -5.33
N PHE A 232 23.87 5.05 -6.10
CA PHE A 232 25.03 4.30 -5.69
C PHE A 232 26.15 5.23 -5.29
N PHE A 233 26.64 5.12 -4.08
CA PHE A 233 27.81 5.85 -3.60
C PHE A 233 29.06 5.00 -3.81
N ILE A 234 29.79 5.29 -4.89
CA ILE A 234 31.00 4.57 -5.26
C ILE A 234 32.20 5.44 -4.92
N PRO A 235 33.28 4.90 -4.31
CA PRO A 235 34.49 5.69 -4.00
C PRO A 235 35.10 6.30 -5.23
N LYS A 236 35.48 7.58 -5.17
CA LYS A 236 36.04 8.35 -6.33
C LYS A 236 37.27 7.73 -6.98
N TRP A 237 38.08 6.99 -6.22
CA TRP A 237 39.26 6.32 -6.78
C TRP A 237 38.92 5.29 -7.86
N THR A 238 37.67 4.74 -7.84
CA THR A 238 37.20 3.79 -8.86
C THR A 238 37.06 4.43 -10.25
N GLU A 239 36.91 5.77 -10.31
CA GLU A 239 36.85 6.50 -11.55
C GLU A 239 38.20 6.46 -12.29
N MET A 240 39.32 6.37 -11.54
CA MET A 240 40.67 6.28 -12.07
C MET A 240 40.98 4.89 -12.67
N LEU A 241 40.18 3.88 -12.40
CA LEU A 241 40.35 2.56 -12.99
C LEU A 241 39.96 2.57 -14.47
N LYS A 242 40.74 1.88 -15.28
CA LYS A 242 40.43 1.70 -16.71
C LYS A 242 39.05 0.99 -16.85
N PRO A 243 38.31 1.25 -17.95
CA PRO A 243 37.00 0.60 -18.17
C PRO A 243 37.03 -0.92 -18.09
N GLU A 244 38.13 -1.52 -18.53
CA GLU A 244 38.33 -2.98 -18.60
C GLU A 244 38.83 -3.58 -17.27
N HIS A 245 39.03 -2.75 -16.24
CA HIS A 245 39.54 -3.23 -14.96
C HIS A 245 38.48 -4.18 -14.30
N PRO A 246 38.87 -5.40 -13.88
CA PRO A 246 37.95 -6.40 -13.37
C PRO A 246 37.05 -5.89 -12.23
N MET A 247 37.63 -5.12 -11.32
CA MET A 247 36.88 -4.54 -10.18
C MET A 247 35.79 -3.57 -10.65
N LYS A 248 36.10 -2.73 -11.68
CA LYS A 248 35.12 -1.80 -12.24
C LYS A 248 33.98 -2.55 -12.93
N ALA A 249 34.27 -3.61 -13.65
CA ALA A 249 33.30 -4.48 -14.29
C ALA A 249 32.40 -5.16 -13.25
N GLU A 250 32.97 -5.65 -12.13
CA GLU A 250 32.23 -6.29 -11.07
C GLU A 250 31.31 -5.30 -10.34
N ILE A 251 31.76 -4.07 -10.05
CA ILE A 251 30.93 -3.01 -9.46
C ILE A 251 29.71 -2.72 -10.36
N ILE A 252 29.96 -2.54 -11.67
CA ILE A 252 28.89 -2.25 -12.63
C ILE A 252 27.88 -3.43 -12.70
N LYS A 253 28.40 -4.66 -12.80
CA LYS A 253 27.57 -5.85 -12.83
C LYS A 253 26.68 -5.99 -11.58
N THR A 254 27.26 -5.77 -10.41
CA THR A 254 26.54 -5.81 -9.13
C THR A 254 25.47 -4.72 -9.07
N ALA A 255 25.83 -3.47 -9.45
CA ALA A 255 24.87 -2.37 -9.48
C ALA A 255 23.73 -2.63 -10.46
N SER A 256 24.01 -3.16 -11.65
CA SER A 256 22.99 -3.54 -12.63
C SER A 256 22.09 -4.66 -12.08
N GLY A 257 22.66 -5.70 -11.46
CA GLY A 257 21.89 -6.78 -10.85
C GLY A 257 20.96 -6.30 -9.72
N ILE A 258 21.40 -5.33 -8.93
CA ILE A 258 20.57 -4.68 -7.91
C ILE A 258 19.42 -3.92 -8.58
N LEU A 259 19.69 -3.11 -9.60
CA LEU A 259 18.67 -2.36 -10.33
C LEU A 259 17.61 -3.27 -10.96
N ASP A 260 18.05 -4.36 -11.58
CA ASP A 260 17.17 -5.32 -12.23
C ASP A 260 16.25 -6.07 -11.24
N SER A 261 16.65 -6.15 -9.97
CA SER A 261 15.87 -6.79 -8.90
C SER A 261 14.95 -5.85 -8.13
N MET A 262 15.10 -4.52 -8.30
CA MET A 262 14.35 -3.52 -7.54
C MET A 262 13.25 -2.88 -8.37
N HIS A 263 12.01 -3.33 -8.18
CA HIS A 263 10.83 -2.75 -8.80
C HIS A 263 9.98 -1.96 -7.79
N LYS A 264 9.88 -2.49 -6.57
CA LYS A 264 9.09 -1.93 -5.47
C LYS A 264 9.98 -1.59 -4.28
N THR A 265 9.55 -0.65 -3.45
CA THR A 265 10.27 -0.27 -2.23
C THR A 265 10.44 -1.45 -1.26
N GLY A 266 9.51 -2.41 -1.30
CA GLY A 266 9.60 -3.66 -0.54
C GLY A 266 10.78 -4.55 -0.93
N ASP A 267 11.25 -4.49 -2.18
CA ASP A 267 12.36 -5.31 -2.68
C ASP A 267 13.67 -4.95 -1.99
N VAL A 268 13.82 -3.71 -1.49
CA VAL A 268 14.98 -3.26 -0.72
C VAL A 268 15.17 -4.12 0.54
N ARG A 269 14.08 -4.61 1.16
CA ARG A 269 14.14 -5.47 2.35
C ARG A 269 14.69 -6.87 2.04
N ALA A 270 14.53 -7.33 0.80
CA ALA A 270 15.03 -8.63 0.36
C ALA A 270 16.52 -8.61 0.00
N LEU A 271 17.12 -7.41 -0.14
CA LEU A 271 18.54 -7.27 -0.41
C LEU A 271 19.33 -7.58 0.87
N SER A 272 19.74 -8.83 1.03
CA SER A 272 20.71 -9.21 2.05
C SER A 272 22.12 -8.93 1.54
N PHE A 273 22.70 -7.83 1.96
CA PHE A 273 24.13 -7.60 1.76
C PHE A 273 24.89 -8.38 2.84
N THR A 274 25.58 -9.43 2.45
CA THR A 274 26.58 -10.07 3.31
C THR A 274 27.91 -9.31 3.10
N PRO A 275 28.38 -8.53 4.10
CA PRO A 275 29.60 -7.75 3.97
C PRO A 275 30.83 -8.59 3.64
N GLU A 276 30.81 -9.86 4.01
CA GLU A 276 31.91 -10.81 3.82
C GLU A 276 32.22 -11.12 2.35
N GLN A 277 31.25 -11.10 1.47
CA GLN A 277 31.47 -11.35 0.03
C GLN A 277 32.19 -10.19 -0.69
N TYR A 278 32.09 -8.98 -0.17
CA TYR A 278 32.65 -7.78 -0.82
C TYR A 278 34.02 -7.38 -0.27
N VAL A 279 34.33 -7.69 1.00
CA VAL A 279 35.63 -7.39 1.60
C VAL A 279 36.69 -8.39 1.15
N LEU A 280 36.34 -9.66 0.98
CA LEU A 280 37.29 -10.70 0.54
C LEU A 280 37.64 -10.62 -0.94
N SER A 281 36.79 -10.07 -1.81
CA SER A 281 37.12 -9.82 -3.22
C SER A 281 38.09 -8.63 -3.42
N LEU A 282 38.24 -7.77 -2.43
CA LEU A 282 39.12 -6.59 -2.51
C LEU A 282 40.56 -6.85 -2.03
N ILE A 283 40.83 -8.01 -1.43
CA ILE A 283 42.14 -8.34 -0.85
C ILE A 283 42.91 -9.37 -1.66
N HIS A 284 42.33 -9.92 -2.69
CA HIS A 284 42.98 -10.77 -3.68
C HIS A 284 43.15 -10.00 -4.98
#